data_d575c2658dabbf035d9a564a39b583be
#
_entry.id   d575c2658dabbf035d9a564a39b583be
#
_cell.length_a   1.000
_cell.length_b   1.000
_cell.length_c   1.000
_cell.angle_alpha   90.00
_cell.angle_beta   90.00
_cell.angle_gamma   90.00
#
_symmetry.space_group_name_H-M   'P 1'
#
loop_
_entity.id
_entity.type
_entity.pdbx_description
1 polymer ?
#
loop_
_entity_poly.entity_id
_entity_poly.type
_entity_poly.pdbx_seq_one_letter_code
_entity_poly.pdbx_strand_id
1 'polypeptide(L)'
;TAEPQVEVAGDSLDKPVRWVFTNEREDVASFLAGGELLVVEGRSLVVGGREKRANEYVKSLVNADIVALMVELVEEVTQLPEMLVKAAKREGLTIIGLHRRIPFVDICQSVNTMIVRGQMRMQMQVDVMSTSLRSELTQASNPKAVADGIANLLGEDVVIFDVDGLEVARAGQNINTAADCGIVLALEEQKRPLGALEISQRNTVFGEAMCRRIEQIVSPVLALYLDGGARVGMVAHLIAGPE
;
A
#
# COMPACT_ATOMS: atom_id res chain seq x y z
N THR A 1 -1.30 22.47 -19.19
CA THR A 1 -1.87 21.90 -17.94
C THR A 1 -3.37 22.14 -17.90
N ALA A 2 -4.14 21.21 -17.32
CA ALA A 2 -5.62 21.26 -17.25
C ALA A 2 -6.14 22.26 -16.21
N GLU A 3 -5.28 22.92 -15.46
CA GLU A 3 -5.60 23.81 -14.33
C GLU A 3 -6.62 23.16 -13.37
N PRO A 4 -6.30 21.99 -12.78
CA PRO A 4 -7.21 21.33 -11.87
C PRO A 4 -7.31 22.12 -10.56
N GLN A 5 -8.53 22.26 -10.05
CA GLN A 5 -8.81 22.88 -8.74
C GLN A 5 -9.74 21.99 -7.93
N VAL A 6 -9.50 21.91 -6.61
CA VAL A 6 -10.41 21.19 -5.72
C VAL A 6 -11.62 22.08 -5.44
N GLU A 7 -12.76 21.75 -6.02
CA GLU A 7 -14.02 22.46 -5.84
C GLU A 7 -14.74 22.04 -4.55
N VAL A 8 -14.65 20.75 -4.23
CA VAL A 8 -15.16 20.17 -2.99
C VAL A 8 -14.12 19.21 -2.45
N ALA A 9 -13.58 19.49 -1.27
CA ALA A 9 -12.74 18.56 -0.54
C ALA A 9 -13.63 17.56 0.21
N GLY A 10 -13.45 16.27 -0.06
CA GLY A 10 -14.12 15.15 0.59
C GLY A 10 -13.15 14.28 1.36
N ASP A 11 -13.66 13.19 1.94
CA ASP A 11 -12.90 12.28 2.81
C ASP A 11 -11.87 11.41 2.07
N SER A 12 -11.96 11.38 0.74
CA SER A 12 -11.12 10.55 -0.12
C SER A 12 -9.97 11.30 -0.80
N LEU A 13 -9.73 12.57 -0.44
CA LEU A 13 -8.72 13.41 -1.12
C LEU A 13 -7.31 12.81 -1.08
N ASP A 14 -6.95 12.14 0.00
CA ASP A 14 -5.63 11.52 0.20
C ASP A 14 -5.57 10.03 -0.21
N LYS A 15 -6.69 9.47 -0.69
CA LYS A 15 -6.71 8.09 -1.15
C LYS A 15 -5.96 7.93 -2.48
N PRO A 16 -5.21 6.83 -2.68
CA PRO A 16 -4.55 6.57 -3.95
C PRO A 16 -5.56 6.28 -5.05
N VAL A 17 -5.36 6.88 -6.22
CA VAL A 17 -6.15 6.59 -7.42
C VAL A 17 -5.66 5.30 -8.06
N ARG A 18 -6.55 4.32 -8.20
CA ARG A 18 -6.28 3.04 -8.84
C ARG A 18 -6.36 3.11 -10.36
N TRP A 19 -7.29 3.87 -10.89
CA TRP A 19 -7.54 4.03 -12.32
C TRP A 19 -8.29 5.31 -12.63
N VAL A 20 -8.08 5.89 -13.81
CA VAL A 20 -8.86 7.01 -14.33
C VAL A 20 -9.80 6.50 -15.41
N PHE A 21 -11.07 6.85 -15.27
CA PHE A 21 -12.15 6.36 -16.12
C PHE A 21 -13.04 7.52 -16.57
N THR A 22 -13.49 7.50 -17.81
CA THR A 22 -14.47 8.48 -18.33
C THR A 22 -15.74 7.78 -18.77
N ASN A 23 -16.87 8.25 -18.31
CA ASN A 23 -18.18 7.72 -18.71
C ASN A 23 -19.28 8.74 -18.38
N GLU A 24 -20.12 9.01 -19.38
CA GLU A 24 -21.24 9.94 -19.30
C GLU A 24 -22.59 9.30 -18.91
N ARG A 25 -22.61 8.00 -18.63
CA ARG A 25 -23.85 7.26 -18.28
C ARG A 25 -24.30 7.61 -16.87
N GLU A 26 -25.62 7.62 -16.64
CA GLU A 26 -26.18 7.83 -15.31
C GLU A 26 -25.92 6.64 -14.37
N ASP A 27 -25.87 5.43 -14.92
CA ASP A 27 -25.63 4.17 -14.20
C ASP A 27 -24.14 3.80 -14.09
N VAL A 28 -23.24 4.78 -14.28
CA VAL A 28 -21.78 4.55 -14.30
C VAL A 28 -21.28 3.82 -13.05
N ALA A 29 -21.88 4.05 -11.90
CA ALA A 29 -21.48 3.42 -10.64
C ALA A 29 -21.49 1.88 -10.70
N SER A 30 -22.36 1.27 -11.53
CA SER A 30 -22.42 -0.19 -11.71
C SER A 30 -21.19 -0.79 -12.44
N PHE A 31 -20.38 0.04 -13.08
CA PHE A 31 -19.18 -0.36 -13.82
C PHE A 31 -17.89 -0.09 -13.05
N LEU A 32 -17.99 0.53 -11.87
CA LEU A 32 -16.85 0.88 -11.05
C LEU A 32 -16.56 -0.24 -10.04
N ALA A 33 -15.32 -0.40 -9.67
CA ALA A 33 -14.86 -1.44 -8.74
C ALA A 33 -14.18 -0.87 -7.48
N GLY A 34 -14.21 0.47 -7.33
CA GLY A 34 -13.62 1.23 -6.24
C GLY A 34 -12.19 1.72 -6.53
N GLY A 35 -11.87 2.89 -6.01
CA GLY A 35 -10.56 3.52 -6.19
C GLY A 35 -10.37 4.25 -7.51
N GLU A 36 -11.44 4.48 -8.29
CA GLU A 36 -11.36 5.21 -9.55
C GLU A 36 -11.46 6.73 -9.35
N LEU A 37 -10.84 7.46 -10.29
CA LEU A 37 -11.10 8.86 -10.59
C LEU A 37 -11.99 8.93 -11.83
N LEU A 38 -13.24 9.36 -11.66
CA LEU A 38 -14.19 9.48 -12.75
C LEU A 38 -14.10 10.86 -13.38
N VAL A 39 -13.94 10.92 -14.71
CA VAL A 39 -13.87 12.18 -15.48
C VAL A 39 -15.14 12.34 -16.31
N VAL A 40 -15.81 13.50 -16.19
CA VAL A 40 -17.06 13.82 -16.89
C VAL A 40 -17.06 15.24 -17.42
N GLU A 41 -17.86 15.50 -18.46
CA GLU A 41 -18.16 16.85 -18.91
C GLU A 41 -19.13 17.54 -17.94
N GLY A 42 -18.89 18.81 -17.62
CA GLY A 42 -19.81 19.61 -16.81
C GLY A 42 -21.21 19.70 -17.42
N ARG A 43 -21.30 19.75 -18.75
CA ARG A 43 -22.55 19.75 -19.48
C ARG A 43 -23.40 18.50 -19.21
N SER A 44 -22.78 17.31 -19.09
CA SER A 44 -23.50 16.07 -18.79
C SER A 44 -24.18 16.07 -17.43
N LEU A 45 -23.72 16.89 -16.49
CA LEU A 45 -24.30 17.03 -15.15
C LEU A 45 -25.53 17.95 -15.12
N VAL A 46 -25.67 18.85 -16.10
CA VAL A 46 -26.79 19.79 -16.20
C VAL A 46 -27.86 19.25 -17.14
N VAL A 47 -27.46 18.68 -18.28
CA VAL A 47 -28.36 18.11 -19.27
C VAL A 47 -28.88 16.75 -18.78
N GLY A 48 -30.18 16.50 -18.98
CA GLY A 48 -30.81 15.23 -18.59
C GLY A 48 -31.40 15.17 -17.17
N GLY A 49 -31.41 16.30 -16.45
CA GLY A 49 -32.04 16.38 -15.12
C GLY A 49 -31.19 15.77 -14.01
N ARG A 50 -29.92 15.52 -14.24
CA ARG A 50 -28.96 15.05 -13.19
C ARG A 50 -28.85 16.05 -12.05
N GLU A 51 -29.01 17.34 -12.32
CA GLU A 51 -29.03 18.36 -11.26
C GLU A 51 -30.12 18.04 -10.21
N LYS A 52 -31.31 17.65 -10.64
CA LYS A 52 -32.44 17.29 -9.74
C LYS A 52 -32.15 15.98 -8.99
N ARG A 53 -31.36 15.07 -9.56
CA ARG A 53 -31.01 13.77 -9.00
C ARG A 53 -29.56 13.74 -8.44
N ALA A 54 -28.97 14.92 -8.22
CA ALA A 54 -27.61 15.04 -7.75
C ALA A 54 -27.31 14.20 -6.49
N ASN A 55 -28.29 14.12 -5.57
CA ASN A 55 -28.13 13.34 -4.35
C ASN A 55 -27.99 11.83 -4.63
N GLU A 56 -28.81 11.29 -5.54
CA GLU A 56 -28.78 9.86 -5.90
C GLU A 56 -27.52 9.54 -6.68
N TYR A 57 -27.13 10.43 -7.60
CA TYR A 57 -25.90 10.28 -8.37
C TYR A 57 -24.66 10.29 -7.48
N VAL A 58 -24.51 11.28 -6.59
CA VAL A 58 -23.39 11.36 -5.66
C VAL A 58 -23.35 10.14 -4.74
N LYS A 59 -24.48 9.73 -4.17
CA LYS A 59 -24.54 8.52 -3.35
C LYS A 59 -24.11 7.26 -4.09
N SER A 60 -24.52 7.12 -5.35
CA SER A 60 -24.13 5.96 -6.16
C SER A 60 -22.61 5.91 -6.38
N LEU A 61 -21.97 7.06 -6.59
CA LEU A 61 -20.54 7.18 -6.76
C LEU A 61 -19.77 6.89 -5.45
N VAL A 62 -20.24 7.43 -4.33
CA VAL A 62 -19.66 7.15 -3.01
C VAL A 62 -19.79 5.67 -2.64
N ASN A 63 -20.97 5.07 -2.89
CA ASN A 63 -21.18 3.64 -2.65
C ASN A 63 -20.31 2.76 -3.56
N ALA A 64 -19.91 3.24 -4.72
CA ALA A 64 -18.95 2.58 -5.61
C ALA A 64 -17.48 2.83 -5.19
N ASP A 65 -17.24 3.51 -4.07
CA ASP A 65 -15.93 3.84 -3.49
C ASP A 65 -14.97 4.53 -4.48
N ILE A 66 -15.50 5.51 -5.28
CA ILE A 66 -14.63 6.32 -6.12
C ILE A 66 -13.78 7.27 -5.28
N VAL A 67 -12.57 7.58 -5.74
CA VAL A 67 -11.69 8.54 -5.06
C VAL A 67 -12.15 9.97 -5.30
N ALA A 68 -12.48 10.33 -6.53
CA ALA A 68 -12.99 11.66 -6.85
C ALA A 68 -13.76 11.69 -8.17
N LEU A 69 -14.59 12.71 -8.28
CA LEU A 69 -15.25 13.11 -9.53
C LEU A 69 -14.49 14.32 -10.10
N MET A 70 -13.96 14.17 -11.31
CA MET A 70 -13.30 15.26 -12.05
C MET A 70 -14.26 15.79 -13.11
N VAL A 71 -14.52 17.09 -13.10
CA VAL A 71 -15.54 17.72 -13.93
C VAL A 71 -14.90 18.80 -14.81
N GLU A 72 -15.10 18.72 -16.12
CA GLU A 72 -14.69 19.78 -17.04
C GLU A 72 -15.65 20.98 -16.90
N LEU A 73 -15.12 22.12 -16.46
CA LEU A 73 -15.87 23.37 -16.19
C LEU A 73 -15.44 24.44 -17.19
N VAL A 74 -15.91 24.28 -18.44
CA VAL A 74 -15.57 25.19 -19.56
C VAL A 74 -16.82 25.55 -20.36
N GLU A 75 -16.74 26.61 -21.14
CA GLU A 75 -17.78 27.08 -22.06
C GLU A 75 -19.12 27.37 -21.35
N GLU A 76 -20.14 26.53 -21.57
CA GLU A 76 -21.50 26.72 -21.07
C GLU A 76 -21.64 26.46 -19.56
N VAL A 77 -20.78 25.64 -19.00
CA VAL A 77 -20.80 25.23 -17.58
C VAL A 77 -19.46 25.54 -16.94
N THR A 78 -19.32 26.72 -16.40
CA THR A 78 -18.08 27.20 -15.75
C THR A 78 -18.06 26.98 -14.24
N GLN A 79 -19.16 26.52 -13.66
CA GLN A 79 -19.32 26.28 -12.22
C GLN A 79 -20.14 25.01 -11.99
N LEU A 80 -19.85 24.33 -10.89
CA LEU A 80 -20.65 23.16 -10.48
C LEU A 80 -22.07 23.57 -10.10
N PRO A 81 -23.10 22.75 -10.46
CA PRO A 81 -24.45 22.93 -9.96
C PRO A 81 -24.48 22.94 -8.43
N GLU A 82 -25.19 23.90 -7.83
CA GLU A 82 -25.24 24.05 -6.37
C GLU A 82 -25.74 22.79 -5.64
N MET A 83 -26.71 22.08 -6.25
CA MET A 83 -27.23 20.83 -5.70
C MET A 83 -26.17 19.71 -5.68
N LEU A 84 -25.28 19.66 -6.68
CA LEU A 84 -24.19 18.71 -6.72
C LEU A 84 -23.14 19.02 -5.63
N VAL A 85 -22.79 20.29 -5.45
CA VAL A 85 -21.88 20.75 -4.40
C VAL A 85 -22.41 20.39 -3.01
N LYS A 86 -23.70 20.65 -2.76
CA LYS A 86 -24.36 20.31 -1.48
C LYS A 86 -24.35 18.80 -1.24
N ALA A 87 -24.70 18.01 -2.26
CA ALA A 87 -24.68 16.56 -2.18
C ALA A 87 -23.28 16.02 -1.91
N ALA A 88 -22.26 16.49 -2.65
CA ALA A 88 -20.89 16.07 -2.50
C ALA A 88 -20.33 16.38 -1.10
N LYS A 89 -20.57 17.58 -0.57
CA LYS A 89 -20.19 17.96 0.79
C LYS A 89 -20.83 17.07 1.86
N ARG A 90 -22.09 16.71 1.68
CA ARG A 90 -22.82 15.88 2.63
C ARG A 90 -22.35 14.43 2.62
N GLU A 91 -22.05 13.89 1.47
CA GLU A 91 -21.66 12.48 1.28
C GLU A 91 -20.13 12.30 1.31
N GLY A 92 -19.34 13.38 1.50
CA GLY A 92 -17.86 13.32 1.56
C GLY A 92 -17.19 13.05 0.22
N LEU A 93 -17.84 13.33 -0.92
CA LEU A 93 -17.25 13.14 -2.25
C LEU A 93 -16.31 14.29 -2.61
N THR A 94 -15.08 13.96 -2.99
CA THR A 94 -14.15 14.94 -3.58
C THR A 94 -14.55 15.27 -5.00
N ILE A 95 -14.64 16.58 -5.33
CA ILE A 95 -14.85 17.04 -6.72
C ILE A 95 -13.69 17.95 -7.12
N ILE A 96 -13.12 17.67 -8.30
CA ILE A 96 -12.03 18.42 -8.92
C ILE A 96 -12.57 19.08 -10.21
N GLY A 97 -12.46 20.38 -10.31
CA GLY A 97 -12.79 21.15 -11.53
C GLY A 97 -11.61 21.23 -12.48
N LEU A 98 -11.86 21.06 -13.77
CA LEU A 98 -10.92 21.33 -14.86
C LEU A 98 -11.37 22.60 -15.57
N HIS A 99 -10.67 23.70 -15.40
CA HIS A 99 -11.02 25.01 -15.95
C HIS A 99 -10.42 25.27 -17.33
N ARG A 100 -9.85 24.24 -17.93
CA ARG A 100 -9.30 24.28 -19.29
C ARG A 100 -9.65 23.02 -20.04
N ARG A 101 -10.06 23.18 -21.30
CA ARG A 101 -10.41 22.04 -22.15
C ARG A 101 -9.19 21.22 -22.48
N ILE A 102 -9.26 19.93 -22.18
CA ILE A 102 -8.27 18.92 -22.55
C ILE A 102 -9.02 17.64 -22.96
N PRO A 103 -8.63 16.98 -24.04
CA PRO A 103 -9.23 15.70 -24.38
C PRO A 103 -9.13 14.71 -23.21
N PHE A 104 -10.25 14.11 -22.82
CA PHE A 104 -10.27 13.16 -21.69
C PHE A 104 -9.38 11.95 -21.93
N VAL A 105 -9.20 11.55 -23.19
CA VAL A 105 -8.28 10.49 -23.55
C VAL A 105 -6.85 10.80 -23.12
N ASP A 106 -6.41 12.07 -23.23
CA ASP A 106 -5.06 12.48 -22.81
C ASP A 106 -4.91 12.44 -21.31
N ILE A 107 -5.94 12.83 -20.57
CA ILE A 107 -5.98 12.74 -19.10
C ILE A 107 -5.91 11.26 -18.68
N CYS A 108 -6.81 10.43 -19.21
CA CYS A 108 -6.85 9.00 -18.90
C CYS A 108 -5.52 8.31 -19.25
N GLN A 109 -4.97 8.58 -20.44
CA GLN A 109 -3.71 7.98 -20.87
C GLN A 109 -2.54 8.41 -19.98
N SER A 110 -2.42 9.71 -19.69
CA SER A 110 -1.32 10.25 -18.87
C SER A 110 -1.36 9.69 -17.45
N VAL A 111 -2.51 9.78 -16.79
CA VAL A 111 -2.63 9.38 -15.39
C VAL A 111 -2.54 7.86 -15.23
N ASN A 112 -3.24 7.09 -16.08
CA ASN A 112 -3.15 5.63 -16.05
C ASN A 112 -1.73 5.13 -16.36
N THR A 113 -1.00 5.80 -17.27
CA THR A 113 0.40 5.50 -17.51
C THR A 113 1.26 5.77 -16.28
N MET A 114 1.03 6.85 -15.55
CA MET A 114 1.74 7.15 -14.30
C MET A 114 1.45 6.10 -13.23
N ILE A 115 0.19 5.69 -13.09
CA ILE A 115 -0.24 4.65 -12.12
C ILE A 115 0.48 3.33 -12.44
N VAL A 116 0.41 2.87 -13.69
CA VAL A 116 1.05 1.61 -14.12
C VAL A 116 2.58 1.67 -13.94
N ARG A 117 3.21 2.78 -14.33
CA ARG A 117 4.67 2.96 -14.13
C ARG A 117 5.04 2.96 -12.65
N GLY A 118 4.21 3.57 -11.78
CA GLY A 118 4.41 3.55 -10.33
C GLY A 118 4.35 2.13 -9.77
N GLN A 119 3.36 1.35 -10.17
CA GLN A 119 3.20 -0.06 -9.78
C GLN A 119 4.38 -0.91 -10.27
N MET A 120 4.79 -0.76 -11.55
CA MET A 120 5.94 -1.46 -12.10
C MET A 120 7.24 -1.12 -11.34
N ARG A 121 7.46 0.15 -11.02
CA ARG A 121 8.63 0.58 -10.26
C ARG A 121 8.66 -0.07 -8.87
N MET A 122 7.53 -0.08 -8.17
CA MET A 122 7.42 -0.72 -6.86
C MET A 122 7.69 -2.23 -6.95
N GLN A 123 7.13 -2.90 -7.96
CA GLN A 123 7.40 -4.32 -8.19
C GLN A 123 8.89 -4.59 -8.46
N MET A 124 9.53 -3.78 -9.31
CA MET A 124 10.97 -3.90 -9.58
C MET A 124 11.82 -3.71 -8.31
N GLN A 125 11.46 -2.76 -7.44
CA GLN A 125 12.15 -2.57 -6.17
C GLN A 125 12.05 -3.80 -5.27
N VAL A 126 10.87 -4.42 -5.17
CA VAL A 126 10.66 -5.66 -4.41
C VAL A 126 11.49 -6.81 -5.00
N ASP A 127 11.54 -6.93 -6.31
CA ASP A 127 12.29 -8.00 -6.99
C ASP A 127 13.81 -7.85 -6.82
N VAL A 128 14.34 -6.63 -6.97
CA VAL A 128 15.76 -6.32 -6.73
C VAL A 128 16.14 -6.62 -5.29
N MET A 129 15.36 -6.11 -4.33
CA MET A 129 15.58 -6.39 -2.91
C MET A 129 15.53 -7.89 -2.62
N SER A 130 14.56 -8.60 -3.17
CA SER A 130 14.41 -10.05 -3.00
C SER A 130 15.62 -10.83 -3.48
N THR A 131 16.17 -10.45 -4.63
CA THR A 131 17.36 -11.07 -5.20
C THR A 131 18.58 -10.81 -4.34
N SER A 132 18.76 -9.57 -3.91
CA SER A 132 19.88 -9.17 -3.03
C SER A 132 19.79 -9.87 -1.68
N LEU A 133 18.61 -9.91 -1.07
CA LEU A 133 18.39 -10.55 0.22
C LEU A 133 18.69 -12.06 0.16
N ARG A 134 18.24 -12.76 -0.88
CA ARG A 134 18.57 -14.17 -1.06
C ARG A 134 20.06 -14.41 -1.22
N SER A 135 20.75 -13.54 -1.97
CA SER A 135 22.19 -13.61 -2.14
C SER A 135 22.93 -13.47 -0.82
N GLU A 136 22.57 -12.46 -0.01
CA GLU A 136 23.13 -12.24 1.32
C GLU A 136 22.90 -13.43 2.25
N LEU A 137 21.65 -13.92 2.31
CA LEU A 137 21.29 -14.99 3.22
C LEU A 137 21.84 -16.38 2.81
N THR A 138 22.25 -16.56 1.57
CA THR A 138 22.89 -17.82 1.10
C THR A 138 24.20 -18.07 1.84
N GLN A 139 24.89 -17.03 2.28
CA GLN A 139 26.16 -17.12 3.02
C GLN A 139 25.98 -17.12 4.55
N ALA A 140 24.75 -16.92 5.02
CA ALA A 140 24.48 -16.89 6.45
C ALA A 140 24.64 -18.29 7.07
N SER A 141 25.40 -18.38 8.15
CA SER A 141 25.71 -19.64 8.84
C SER A 141 25.07 -19.74 10.23
N ASN A 142 24.40 -18.70 10.69
CA ASN A 142 23.75 -18.62 12.00
C ASN A 142 22.76 -17.43 12.03
N PRO A 143 21.87 -17.33 13.05
CA PRO A 143 20.89 -16.26 13.15
C PRO A 143 21.50 -14.85 13.17
N LYS A 144 22.69 -14.70 13.77
CA LYS A 144 23.40 -13.42 13.79
C LYS A 144 23.82 -12.98 12.39
N ALA A 145 24.35 -13.90 11.57
CA ALA A 145 24.71 -13.62 10.18
C ALA A 145 23.47 -13.29 9.33
N VAL A 146 22.31 -13.89 9.61
CA VAL A 146 21.03 -13.54 9.00
C VAL A 146 20.64 -12.10 9.36
N ALA A 147 20.70 -11.75 10.66
CA ALA A 147 20.39 -10.39 11.11
C ALA A 147 21.34 -9.35 10.49
N ASP A 148 22.64 -9.64 10.44
CA ASP A 148 23.65 -8.76 9.84
C ASP A 148 23.39 -8.55 8.35
N GLY A 149 23.08 -9.61 7.59
CA GLY A 149 22.75 -9.52 6.17
C GLY A 149 21.51 -8.66 5.90
N ILE A 150 20.45 -8.85 6.68
CA ILE A 150 19.24 -8.05 6.57
C ILE A 150 19.53 -6.58 6.91
N ALA A 151 20.20 -6.32 8.04
CA ALA A 151 20.50 -4.97 8.51
C ALA A 151 21.38 -4.20 7.50
N ASN A 152 22.40 -4.85 6.95
CA ASN A 152 23.28 -4.24 5.95
C ASN A 152 22.56 -3.92 4.65
N LEU A 153 21.67 -4.82 4.18
CA LEU A 153 20.93 -4.64 2.93
C LEU A 153 19.87 -3.55 3.06
N LEU A 154 19.15 -3.52 4.17
CA LEU A 154 18.04 -2.59 4.36
C LEU A 154 18.49 -1.24 4.94
N GLY A 155 19.68 -1.17 5.55
CA GLY A 155 20.15 0.02 6.27
C GLY A 155 19.36 0.31 7.55
N GLU A 156 18.74 -0.71 8.14
CA GLU A 156 17.86 -0.62 9.31
C GLU A 156 18.38 -1.53 10.44
N ASP A 157 17.95 -1.24 11.66
CA ASP A 157 18.23 -2.13 12.78
C ASP A 157 17.29 -3.34 12.75
N VAL A 158 17.78 -4.51 13.10
CA VAL A 158 17.08 -5.78 12.99
C VAL A 158 17.22 -6.57 14.28
N VAL A 159 16.13 -7.12 14.78
CA VAL A 159 16.10 -8.05 15.93
C VAL A 159 15.34 -9.30 15.55
N ILE A 160 15.88 -10.45 15.83
CA ILE A 160 15.24 -11.76 15.64
C ILE A 160 14.86 -12.32 17.00
N PHE A 161 13.61 -12.71 17.14
CA PHE A 161 13.07 -13.38 18.33
C PHE A 161 12.65 -14.80 17.98
N ASP A 162 12.78 -15.71 18.94
CA ASP A 162 12.23 -17.05 18.85
C ASP A 162 10.71 -17.08 19.17
N VAL A 163 10.15 -18.29 19.20
CA VAL A 163 8.71 -18.50 19.51
C VAL A 163 8.31 -18.08 20.92
N ASP A 164 9.25 -18.08 21.86
CA ASP A 164 9.06 -17.70 23.25
C ASP A 164 9.26 -16.20 23.48
N GLY A 165 9.59 -15.46 22.40
CA GLY A 165 9.84 -14.02 22.44
C GLY A 165 11.22 -13.66 22.99
N LEU A 166 12.15 -14.61 23.05
CA LEU A 166 13.52 -14.35 23.46
C LEU A 166 14.34 -13.86 22.27
N GLU A 167 15.17 -12.84 22.49
CA GLU A 167 16.07 -12.32 21.47
C GLU A 167 17.14 -13.37 21.12
N VAL A 168 17.18 -13.77 19.87
CA VAL A 168 18.16 -14.74 19.32
C VAL A 168 19.33 -14.03 18.66
N ALA A 169 19.05 -12.93 17.96
CA ALA A 169 20.08 -12.17 17.26
C ALA A 169 19.64 -10.71 17.07
N ARG A 170 20.62 -9.84 16.98
CA ARG A 170 20.43 -8.40 16.75
C ARG A 170 21.52 -7.86 15.86
N ALA A 171 21.18 -6.94 14.93
CA ALA A 171 22.12 -6.26 14.04
C ALA A 171 21.65 -4.84 13.71
N GLY A 172 22.60 -3.98 13.34
CA GLY A 172 22.35 -2.60 12.93
C GLY A 172 23.31 -1.61 13.57
N GLN A 173 23.20 -0.33 13.23
CA GLN A 173 24.12 0.72 13.66
C GLN A 173 23.68 1.44 14.94
N ASN A 174 22.37 1.40 15.26
CA ASN A 174 21.76 2.15 16.37
C ASN A 174 21.07 1.24 17.40
N ILE A 175 21.67 0.10 17.66
CA ILE A 175 21.12 -1.02 18.46
C ILE A 175 20.70 -0.60 19.88
N ASN A 176 21.24 0.48 20.42
CA ASN A 176 21.02 0.94 21.81
C ASN A 176 19.91 1.98 21.96
N THR A 177 19.33 2.45 20.87
CA THR A 177 18.19 3.37 20.90
C THR A 177 16.95 2.63 20.43
N ALA A 178 15.93 2.53 21.29
CA ALA A 178 14.63 1.99 20.89
C ALA A 178 14.15 2.74 19.63
N ALA A 179 13.81 2.02 18.58
CA ALA A 179 13.19 2.63 17.41
C ALA A 179 11.77 3.03 17.82
N ASP A 180 11.43 4.31 17.68
CA ASP A 180 10.07 4.81 17.92
C ASP A 180 9.06 4.21 16.90
N CYS A 181 9.54 3.66 15.79
CA CYS A 181 8.75 2.99 14.74
C CYS A 181 9.51 1.75 14.25
N GLY A 182 8.90 0.62 14.34
CA GLY A 182 9.37 -0.64 13.76
C GLY A 182 8.22 -1.44 13.18
N ILE A 183 8.53 -2.36 12.29
CA ILE A 183 7.59 -3.39 11.87
C ILE A 183 8.00 -4.72 12.52
N VAL A 184 7.00 -5.49 12.91
CA VAL A 184 7.19 -6.86 13.40
C VAL A 184 6.60 -7.80 12.37
N LEU A 185 7.44 -8.65 11.81
CA LEU A 185 7.07 -9.67 10.84
C LEU A 185 7.02 -11.01 11.55
N ALA A 186 5.87 -11.69 11.47
CA ALA A 186 5.74 -13.04 11.99
C ALA A 186 6.47 -14.03 11.07
N LEU A 187 7.35 -14.84 11.62
CA LEU A 187 8.09 -15.86 10.88
C LEU A 187 7.42 -17.21 11.05
N GLU A 188 7.07 -17.84 9.93
CA GLU A 188 6.43 -19.13 9.91
C GLU A 188 7.06 -20.04 8.85
N GLU A 189 7.20 -21.31 9.16
CA GLU A 189 7.56 -22.35 8.20
C GLU A 189 6.55 -23.48 8.24
N GLN A 190 5.94 -23.80 7.10
CA GLN A 190 4.89 -24.84 6.98
C GLN A 190 3.76 -24.69 8.03
N LYS A 191 3.31 -23.44 8.28
CA LYS A 191 2.28 -23.09 9.29
C LYS A 191 2.72 -23.30 10.75
N ARG A 192 4.01 -23.47 11.00
CA ARG A 192 4.56 -23.50 12.35
C ARG A 192 5.20 -22.16 12.65
N PRO A 193 4.88 -21.52 13.77
CA PRO A 193 5.55 -20.30 14.17
C PRO A 193 7.03 -20.60 14.47
N LEU A 194 7.91 -19.75 13.95
CA LEU A 194 9.35 -19.79 14.19
C LEU A 194 9.80 -18.69 15.15
N GLY A 195 9.03 -17.62 15.24
CA GLY A 195 9.35 -16.44 16.00
C GLY A 195 8.95 -15.16 15.28
N ALA A 196 9.71 -14.10 15.48
CA ALA A 196 9.46 -12.79 14.87
C ALA A 196 10.74 -12.11 14.42
N LEU A 197 10.60 -11.29 13.38
CA LEU A 197 11.64 -10.40 12.88
C LEU A 197 11.15 -8.96 13.07
N GLU A 198 11.84 -8.19 13.91
CA GLU A 198 11.60 -6.76 14.08
C GLU A 198 12.60 -5.98 13.23
N ILE A 199 12.11 -5.02 12.44
CA ILE A 199 12.93 -4.14 11.59
C ILE A 199 12.54 -2.71 11.91
N SER A 200 13.51 -1.85 12.23
CA SER A 200 13.28 -0.42 12.38
C SER A 200 12.83 0.21 11.05
N GLN A 201 12.13 1.33 11.13
CA GLN A 201 11.72 2.10 9.95
C GLN A 201 12.22 3.54 10.05
N ARG A 202 13.53 3.70 10.27
CA ARG A 202 14.13 5.04 10.42
C ARG A 202 14.37 5.71 9.08
N ASN A 203 14.80 4.93 8.10
CA ASN A 203 15.18 5.43 6.78
C ASN A 203 14.20 4.98 5.68
N THR A 204 13.50 3.87 5.90
CA THR A 204 12.66 3.24 4.88
C THR A 204 11.32 2.81 5.46
N VAL A 205 10.24 3.22 4.83
CA VAL A 205 8.91 2.69 5.12
C VAL A 205 8.65 1.49 4.22
N PHE A 206 8.44 0.33 4.82
CA PHE A 206 8.20 -0.92 4.08
C PHE A 206 6.71 -1.09 3.79
N GLY A 207 6.37 -1.17 2.52
CA GLY A 207 5.01 -1.52 2.10
C GLY A 207 4.72 -3.02 2.31
N GLU A 208 3.45 -3.38 2.35
CA GLU A 208 2.98 -4.74 2.63
C GLU A 208 3.62 -5.81 1.72
N ALA A 209 3.77 -5.52 0.42
CA ALA A 209 4.40 -6.43 -0.54
C ALA A 209 5.88 -6.71 -0.20
N MET A 210 6.61 -5.70 0.28
CA MET A 210 7.98 -5.83 0.72
C MET A 210 8.07 -6.67 1.99
N CYS A 211 7.23 -6.39 2.98
CA CYS A 211 7.16 -7.14 4.24
C CYS A 211 6.90 -8.63 4.00
N ARG A 212 5.87 -8.96 3.23
CA ARG A 212 5.56 -10.35 2.84
C ARG A 212 6.73 -11.04 2.13
N ARG A 213 7.46 -10.30 1.30
CA ARG A 213 8.59 -10.85 0.58
C ARG A 213 9.77 -11.14 1.51
N ILE A 214 10.03 -10.27 2.48
CA ILE A 214 11.03 -10.49 3.52
C ILE A 214 10.68 -11.74 4.33
N GLU A 215 9.44 -11.85 4.81
CA GLU A 215 8.96 -13.04 5.53
C GLU A 215 9.20 -14.34 4.75
N GLN A 216 8.79 -14.37 3.47
CA GLN A 216 8.93 -15.54 2.61
C GLN A 216 10.39 -15.96 2.36
N ILE A 217 11.34 -15.03 2.40
CA ILE A 217 12.74 -15.31 2.17
C ILE A 217 13.46 -15.69 3.47
N VAL A 218 13.14 -15.00 4.56
CA VAL A 218 13.84 -15.13 5.84
C VAL A 218 13.37 -16.36 6.62
N SER A 219 12.06 -16.66 6.62
CA SER A 219 11.50 -17.80 7.38
C SER A 219 12.18 -19.13 7.09
N PRO A 220 12.33 -19.59 5.82
CA PRO A 220 12.97 -20.88 5.56
C PRO A 220 14.45 -20.91 5.94
N VAL A 221 15.14 -19.76 5.89
CA VAL A 221 16.55 -19.68 6.31
C VAL A 221 16.67 -19.77 7.82
N LEU A 222 15.82 -19.05 8.58
CA LEU A 222 15.83 -19.12 10.04
C LEU A 222 15.32 -20.44 10.58
N ALA A 223 14.42 -21.14 9.89
CA ALA A 223 13.99 -22.48 10.27
C ALA A 223 15.16 -23.47 10.43
N LEU A 224 16.23 -23.32 9.63
CA LEU A 224 17.42 -24.15 9.73
C LEU A 224 18.14 -24.01 11.07
N TYR A 225 18.00 -22.85 11.74
CA TYR A 225 18.70 -22.52 12.97
C TYR A 225 17.82 -22.56 14.21
N LEU A 226 16.55 -22.13 14.10
CA LEU A 226 15.63 -22.05 15.23
C LEU A 226 14.99 -23.41 15.56
N ASP A 227 14.64 -24.22 14.56
CA ASP A 227 14.13 -25.61 14.76
C ASP A 227 15.19 -26.56 15.35
N GLY A 228 16.48 -26.31 15.08
CA GLY A 228 17.60 -27.12 15.59
C GLY A 228 17.83 -26.97 17.10
N GLY A 229 17.52 -25.82 17.67
CA GLY A 229 17.66 -25.57 19.11
C GLY A 229 16.75 -26.43 20.00
N ALA A 230 15.51 -26.64 19.55
CA ALA A 230 14.56 -27.52 20.24
C ALA A 230 14.99 -29.00 20.24
N ARG A 231 15.66 -29.48 19.18
CA ARG A 231 16.17 -30.84 19.07
C ARG A 231 17.42 -31.09 19.91
N VAL A 232 18.33 -30.12 20.01
CA VAL A 232 19.55 -30.21 20.80
C VAL A 232 19.21 -30.17 22.31
N GLY A 233 18.28 -29.30 22.73
CA GLY A 233 17.80 -29.24 24.12
C GLY A 233 17.08 -30.52 24.55
N MET A 234 16.27 -31.10 23.67
CA MET A 234 15.55 -32.34 23.95
C MET A 234 16.50 -33.56 24.04
N VAL A 235 17.56 -33.59 23.22
CA VAL A 235 18.58 -34.66 23.29
C VAL A 235 19.47 -34.47 24.53
N ALA A 236 19.83 -33.26 24.93
CA ALA A 236 20.56 -32.99 26.15
C ALA A 236 19.77 -33.38 27.42
N HIS A 237 18.45 -33.17 27.43
CA HIS A 237 17.59 -33.58 28.53
C HIS A 237 17.37 -35.12 28.60
N LEU A 238 17.44 -35.80 27.46
CA LEU A 238 17.36 -37.28 27.39
C LEU A 238 18.67 -37.95 27.79
N ILE A 239 19.83 -37.26 27.66
CA ILE A 239 21.13 -37.81 28.03
C ILE A 239 21.49 -37.48 29.48
N ALA A 240 21.01 -36.39 30.05
CA ALA A 240 21.10 -36.09 31.48
C ALA A 240 19.91 -36.71 32.21
N GLY A 241 19.96 -38.04 32.43
CA GLY A 241 18.91 -38.74 33.15
C GLY A 241 18.57 -38.10 34.50
N PRO A 242 17.39 -38.41 35.09
CA PRO A 242 16.97 -37.83 36.36
C PRO A 242 17.94 -38.25 37.45
N GLU A 243 18.50 -37.25 38.17
CA GLU A 243 19.14 -37.46 39.46
C GLU A 243 18.11 -37.80 40.53
#